data_58a44ad567fb634ad6a7d700518853ee
#
_entry.id   58a44ad567fb634ad6a7d700518853ee
#
_cell.length_a   1.000
_cell.length_b   1.000
_cell.length_c   1.000
_cell.angle_alpha   90.00
_cell.angle_beta   90.00
_cell.angle_gamma   90.00
#
_symmetry.space_group_name_H-M   'P 1'
#
loop_
_entity.id
_entity.type
_entity.pdbx_description
1 polymer ?
#
loop_
_entity_poly.entity_id
_entity_poly.type
_entity_poly.pdbx_seq_one_letter_code
_entity_poly.pdbx_strand_id
1 'polypeptide(L)'
;MPDAIRPPRPLAYHHVDVFAARPFTGNSLAVFPDAAALSPGQMLAITQELRHFESIFLAPLGVPGEYRARVFDLIEELEFAGHPLIGAACVLHAGLDATEAQRWTLHLNTRTVTVQTARLGLARYSAVLDQGVPEFLGTPDPGMRGEIAGWFSLGAADLDAALAPGVVSTGLRYLVVPVAPGALARA
;
A
#
# COMPACT_ATOMS: atom_id res chain seq x y z
N MET A 1 -8.56 -4.09 -46.43
CA MET A 1 -9.62 -4.18 -45.42
C MET A 1 -9.20 -3.35 -44.24
N PRO A 2 -9.87 -2.25 -43.87
CA PRO A 2 -9.51 -1.55 -42.63
C PRO A 2 -9.75 -2.50 -41.46
N ASP A 3 -8.76 -2.57 -40.52
CA ASP A 3 -8.86 -3.37 -39.32
C ASP A 3 -10.16 -3.05 -38.58
N ALA A 4 -10.98 -4.09 -38.40
CA ALA A 4 -12.19 -3.96 -37.61
C ALA A 4 -11.79 -3.49 -36.22
N ILE A 5 -12.21 -2.30 -35.83
CA ILE A 5 -12.01 -1.72 -34.53
C ILE A 5 -12.59 -2.73 -33.53
N ARG A 6 -11.70 -3.52 -32.92
CA ARG A 6 -12.08 -4.47 -31.87
C ARG A 6 -12.62 -3.64 -30.71
N PRO A 7 -13.84 -3.89 -30.24
CA PRO A 7 -14.35 -3.12 -29.11
C PRO A 7 -13.38 -3.21 -27.95
N PRO A 8 -13.12 -2.12 -27.21
CA PRO A 8 -12.21 -2.14 -26.08
C PRO A 8 -12.68 -3.20 -25.08
N ARG A 9 -11.76 -4.07 -24.64
CA ARG A 9 -12.06 -5.07 -23.62
C ARG A 9 -12.36 -4.34 -22.31
N PRO A 10 -13.51 -4.61 -21.66
CA PRO A 10 -13.78 -4.02 -20.36
C PRO A 10 -12.66 -4.39 -19.36
N LEU A 11 -12.16 -3.40 -18.64
CA LEU A 11 -11.19 -3.59 -17.57
C LEU A 11 -11.93 -3.54 -16.23
N ALA A 12 -12.05 -4.70 -15.58
CA ALA A 12 -12.67 -4.77 -14.26
C ALA A 12 -11.69 -4.30 -13.18
N TYR A 13 -12.20 -3.59 -12.19
CA TYR A 13 -11.46 -3.24 -10.99
C TYR A 13 -12.34 -3.30 -9.75
N HIS A 14 -11.69 -3.39 -8.59
CA HIS A 14 -12.34 -3.34 -7.29
C HIS A 14 -11.92 -2.05 -6.59
N HIS A 15 -12.89 -1.37 -6.01
CA HIS A 15 -12.63 -0.26 -5.10
C HIS A 15 -12.75 -0.78 -3.66
N VAL A 16 -11.66 -0.67 -2.89
CA VAL A 16 -11.58 -1.19 -1.53
C VAL A 16 -11.06 -0.15 -0.56
N ASP A 17 -11.41 -0.32 0.72
CA ASP A 17 -10.87 0.46 1.82
C ASP A 17 -9.90 -0.40 2.62
N VAL A 18 -8.64 -0.02 2.66
CA VAL A 18 -7.60 -0.69 3.45
C VAL A 18 -7.49 -0.03 4.82
N PHE A 19 -7.15 -0.82 5.85
CA PHE A 19 -7.11 -0.40 7.26
C PHE A 19 -8.46 0.08 7.80
N ALA A 20 -9.56 -0.45 7.27
CA ALA A 20 -10.92 -0.04 7.60
C ALA A 20 -11.72 -1.17 8.24
N ALA A 21 -12.49 -0.84 9.27
CA ALA A 21 -13.50 -1.73 9.84
C ALA A 21 -14.85 -1.60 9.11
N ARG A 22 -15.08 -0.49 8.43
CA ARG A 22 -16.32 -0.15 7.70
C ARG A 22 -15.97 0.55 6.39
N PRO A 23 -16.82 0.49 5.36
CA PRO A 23 -16.64 1.27 4.14
C PRO A 23 -16.47 2.78 4.42
N PHE A 24 -15.66 3.44 3.63
CA PHE A 24 -15.39 4.89 3.68
C PHE A 24 -14.67 5.37 4.94
N THR A 25 -13.91 4.48 5.62
CA THR A 25 -13.17 4.84 6.84
C THR A 25 -11.69 4.49 6.80
N GLY A 26 -11.19 4.07 5.64
CA GLY A 26 -9.80 3.65 5.46
C GLY A 26 -9.10 4.34 4.30
N ASN A 27 -7.99 3.75 3.85
CA ASN A 27 -7.27 4.17 2.66
C ASN A 27 -7.96 3.58 1.43
N SER A 28 -8.52 4.46 0.61
CA SER A 28 -9.14 4.12 -0.67
C SER A 28 -8.11 3.59 -1.67
N LEU A 29 -8.46 2.50 -2.37
CA LEU A 29 -7.58 1.85 -3.33
C LEU A 29 -8.38 1.28 -4.49
N ALA A 30 -7.89 1.50 -5.72
CA ALA A 30 -8.35 0.79 -6.91
C ALA A 30 -7.43 -0.42 -7.19
N VAL A 31 -8.00 -1.62 -7.25
CA VAL A 31 -7.30 -2.88 -7.52
C VAL A 31 -7.74 -3.45 -8.86
N PHE A 32 -6.79 -3.64 -9.77
CA PHE A 32 -6.98 -4.25 -11.09
C PHE A 32 -6.39 -5.66 -11.10
N PRO A 33 -7.20 -6.73 -10.91
CA PRO A 33 -6.68 -8.09 -10.74
C PRO A 33 -6.17 -8.75 -12.03
N ASP A 34 -6.54 -8.23 -13.21
CA ASP A 34 -6.11 -8.73 -14.53
C ASP A 34 -5.71 -7.54 -15.42
N ALA A 35 -4.49 -7.08 -15.25
CA ALA A 35 -3.94 -5.92 -15.95
C ALA A 35 -2.73 -6.27 -16.85
N ALA A 36 -2.51 -7.56 -17.17
CA ALA A 36 -1.35 -8.01 -17.93
C ALA A 36 -1.19 -7.34 -19.32
N ALA A 37 -2.31 -6.91 -19.91
CA ALA A 37 -2.31 -6.28 -21.23
C ALA A 37 -2.05 -4.76 -21.22
N LEU A 38 -1.97 -4.14 -20.04
CA LEU A 38 -1.78 -2.70 -19.92
C LEU A 38 -0.30 -2.33 -19.93
N SER A 39 0.03 -1.26 -20.66
CA SER A 39 1.34 -0.62 -20.57
C SER A 39 1.44 0.26 -19.29
N PRO A 40 2.67 0.58 -18.84
CA PRO A 40 2.86 1.49 -17.69
C PRO A 40 2.16 2.84 -17.86
N GLY A 41 2.24 3.42 -19.06
CA GLY A 41 1.58 4.69 -19.36
C GLY A 41 0.05 4.62 -19.28
N GLN A 42 -0.55 3.47 -19.65
CA GLN A 42 -1.98 3.26 -19.49
C GLN A 42 -2.38 3.10 -18.02
N MET A 43 -1.56 2.39 -17.23
CA MET A 43 -1.80 2.23 -15.80
C MET A 43 -1.77 3.58 -15.07
N LEU A 44 -0.77 4.42 -15.36
CA LEU A 44 -0.70 5.78 -14.83
C LEU A 44 -1.91 6.63 -15.25
N ALA A 45 -2.26 6.61 -16.53
CA ALA A 45 -3.41 7.37 -17.04
C ALA A 45 -4.73 6.95 -16.38
N ILE A 46 -4.93 5.65 -16.15
CA ILE A 46 -6.10 5.11 -15.44
C ILE A 46 -6.12 5.61 -13.98
N THR A 47 -4.98 5.56 -13.28
CA THR A 47 -4.88 6.07 -11.91
C THR A 47 -5.24 7.55 -11.82
N GLN A 48 -4.73 8.36 -12.76
CA GLN A 48 -5.03 9.79 -12.86
C GLN A 48 -6.51 10.07 -13.18
N GLU A 49 -7.11 9.30 -14.08
CA GLU A 49 -8.52 9.45 -14.45
C GLU A 49 -9.45 9.10 -13.29
N LEU A 50 -9.15 8.03 -12.56
CA LEU A 50 -9.91 7.62 -11.37
C LEU A 50 -9.68 8.54 -10.16
N ARG A 51 -8.59 9.32 -10.17
CA ARG A 51 -8.18 10.23 -9.08
C ARG A 51 -8.02 9.51 -7.73
N HIS A 52 -7.69 8.22 -7.77
CA HIS A 52 -7.27 7.52 -6.57
C HIS A 52 -5.85 7.95 -6.21
N PHE A 53 -5.60 8.11 -4.92
CA PHE A 53 -4.26 8.43 -4.42
C PHE A 53 -3.25 7.37 -4.85
N GLU A 54 -3.65 6.10 -4.80
CA GLU A 54 -2.88 4.98 -5.33
C GLU A 54 -3.81 3.96 -6.02
N SER A 55 -3.26 3.28 -7.02
CA SER A 55 -3.89 2.16 -7.72
C SER A 55 -2.88 1.02 -7.86
N ILE A 56 -3.34 -0.23 -7.81
CA ILE A 56 -2.52 -1.40 -8.01
C ILE A 56 -3.01 -2.26 -9.16
N PHE A 57 -2.08 -2.66 -10.01
CA PHE A 57 -2.30 -3.46 -11.21
C PHE A 57 -1.60 -4.80 -11.07
N LEU A 58 -2.37 -5.88 -11.18
CA LEU A 58 -1.88 -7.25 -11.04
C LEU A 58 -1.89 -7.96 -12.38
N ALA A 59 -0.90 -8.84 -12.56
CA ALA A 59 -0.86 -9.78 -13.67
C ALA A 59 -0.46 -11.16 -13.14
N PRO A 60 -1.26 -12.22 -13.40
CA PRO A 60 -0.94 -13.56 -12.95
C PRO A 60 0.33 -14.07 -13.67
N LEU A 61 1.18 -14.78 -12.92
CA LEU A 61 2.44 -15.33 -13.45
C LEU A 61 2.34 -16.82 -13.84
N GLY A 62 1.14 -17.39 -13.84
CA GLY A 62 0.91 -18.79 -14.18
C GLY A 62 1.20 -19.77 -13.04
N VAL A 63 1.68 -19.28 -11.89
CA VAL A 63 1.84 -20.03 -10.64
C VAL A 63 0.72 -19.62 -9.69
N PRO A 64 -0.03 -20.57 -9.11
CA PRO A 64 -1.08 -20.22 -8.17
C PRO A 64 -0.57 -19.36 -7.00
N GLY A 65 -1.24 -18.24 -6.74
CA GLY A 65 -0.87 -17.31 -5.68
C GLY A 65 0.28 -16.34 -6.02
N GLU A 66 0.83 -16.38 -7.24
CA GLU A 66 1.92 -15.49 -7.68
C GLU A 66 1.46 -14.48 -8.72
N TYR A 67 1.75 -13.21 -8.47
CA TYR A 67 1.37 -12.11 -9.35
C TYR A 67 2.51 -11.11 -9.51
N ARG A 68 2.66 -10.58 -10.71
CA ARG A 68 3.32 -9.31 -10.90
C ARG A 68 2.44 -8.21 -10.33
N ALA A 69 2.98 -7.33 -9.52
CA ALA A 69 2.27 -6.21 -8.94
C ALA A 69 2.95 -4.89 -9.30
N ARG A 70 2.16 -3.91 -9.75
CA ARG A 70 2.63 -2.56 -10.08
C ARG A 70 1.73 -1.54 -9.40
N VAL A 71 2.32 -0.63 -8.66
CA VAL A 71 1.61 0.41 -7.92
C VAL A 71 1.89 1.76 -8.56
N PHE A 72 0.86 2.54 -8.75
CA PHE A 72 0.94 3.89 -9.29
C PHE A 72 0.24 4.86 -8.37
N ASP A 73 0.86 6.00 -8.11
CA ASP A 73 0.19 7.18 -7.59
C ASP A 73 -0.26 8.10 -8.75
N LEU A 74 -0.60 9.35 -8.47
CA LEU A 74 -1.03 10.33 -9.48
C LEU A 74 0.11 10.87 -10.33
N ILE A 75 1.37 10.55 -10.00
CA ILE A 75 2.58 11.12 -10.61
C ILE A 75 3.38 10.04 -11.33
N GLU A 76 3.62 8.88 -10.66
CA GLU A 76 4.56 7.88 -11.14
C GLU A 76 4.24 6.45 -10.64
N GLU A 77 5.03 5.49 -11.11
CA GLU A 77 5.05 4.15 -10.56
C GLU A 77 5.90 4.10 -9.30
N LEU A 78 5.33 3.59 -8.22
CA LEU A 78 6.00 3.43 -6.93
C LEU A 78 6.77 2.11 -6.86
N GLU A 79 8.00 2.15 -6.37
CA GLU A 79 8.79 0.93 -6.14
C GLU A 79 8.19 0.04 -5.06
N PHE A 80 7.48 0.65 -4.10
CA PHE A 80 6.83 -0.05 -2.99
C PHE A 80 5.73 0.83 -2.35
N ALA A 81 4.58 0.21 -2.04
CA ALA A 81 3.55 0.83 -1.20
C ALA A 81 2.78 -0.26 -0.44
N GLY A 82 2.69 -0.12 0.88
CA GLY A 82 2.19 -1.18 1.77
C GLY A 82 0.69 -1.45 1.62
N HIS A 83 -0.15 -0.41 1.71
CA HIS A 83 -1.61 -0.62 1.69
C HIS A 83 -2.14 -1.14 0.35
N PRO A 84 -1.58 -0.79 -0.84
CA PRO A 84 -2.01 -1.40 -2.09
C PRO A 84 -1.76 -2.91 -2.14
N LEU A 85 -0.62 -3.37 -1.63
CA LEU A 85 -0.28 -4.79 -1.59
C LEU A 85 -1.23 -5.57 -0.67
N ILE A 86 -1.58 -4.98 0.48
CA ILE A 86 -2.56 -5.54 1.43
C ILE A 86 -3.94 -5.63 0.77
N GLY A 87 -4.41 -4.53 0.18
CA GLY A 87 -5.71 -4.48 -0.49
C GLY A 87 -5.82 -5.43 -1.67
N ALA A 88 -4.76 -5.51 -2.50
CA ALA A 88 -4.70 -6.43 -3.64
C ALA A 88 -4.80 -7.89 -3.20
N ALA A 89 -4.06 -8.29 -2.17
CA ALA A 89 -4.11 -9.66 -1.65
C ALA A 89 -5.52 -10.01 -1.11
N CYS A 90 -6.20 -9.07 -0.45
CA CYS A 90 -7.58 -9.26 0.00
C CYS A 90 -8.56 -9.42 -1.17
N VAL A 91 -8.39 -8.65 -2.25
CA VAL A 91 -9.21 -8.78 -3.48
C VAL A 91 -9.00 -10.14 -4.15
N LEU A 92 -7.73 -10.58 -4.26
CA LEU A 92 -7.41 -11.91 -4.80
C LEU A 92 -8.05 -13.02 -3.96
N HIS A 93 -7.99 -12.91 -2.62
CA HIS A 93 -8.64 -13.86 -1.72
C HIS A 93 -10.16 -13.87 -1.92
N ALA A 94 -10.78 -12.71 -2.03
CA ALA A 94 -12.21 -12.61 -2.28
C ALA A 94 -12.64 -13.27 -3.59
N GLY A 95 -11.80 -13.20 -4.62
CA GLY A 95 -12.03 -13.84 -5.92
C GLY A 95 -11.99 -15.37 -5.90
N LEU A 96 -11.33 -15.98 -4.91
CA LEU A 96 -11.31 -17.44 -4.73
C LEU A 96 -12.54 -18.00 -4.02
N ASP A 97 -13.33 -17.14 -3.37
CA ASP A 97 -14.42 -17.55 -2.44
C ASP A 97 -13.97 -18.59 -1.38
N ALA A 98 -12.67 -18.56 -1.04
CA ALA A 98 -12.10 -19.45 -0.04
C ALA A 98 -12.36 -18.93 1.38
N THR A 99 -12.58 -19.84 2.33
CA THR A 99 -12.73 -19.52 3.76
C THR A 99 -11.40 -19.61 4.51
N GLU A 100 -10.48 -20.42 4.00
CA GLU A 100 -9.17 -20.69 4.61
C GLU A 100 -8.18 -19.56 4.34
N ALA A 101 -7.21 -19.41 5.22
CA ALA A 101 -6.14 -18.44 5.03
C ALA A 101 -5.37 -18.70 3.71
N GLN A 102 -5.01 -17.64 3.02
CA GLN A 102 -4.30 -17.68 1.75
C GLN A 102 -2.95 -16.97 1.87
N ARG A 103 -2.01 -17.38 1.03
CA ARG A 103 -0.69 -16.75 0.90
C ARG A 103 -0.50 -16.30 -0.54
N TRP A 104 -0.04 -15.06 -0.70
CA TRP A 104 0.18 -14.42 -1.99
C TRP A 104 1.64 -13.97 -2.10
N THR A 105 2.25 -14.24 -3.25
CA THR A 105 3.59 -13.73 -3.59
C THR A 105 3.43 -12.64 -4.64
N LEU A 106 3.79 -11.42 -4.29
CA LEU A 106 3.66 -10.25 -5.14
C LEU A 106 5.04 -9.77 -5.57
N HIS A 107 5.31 -9.82 -6.86
CA HIS A 107 6.58 -9.43 -7.47
C HIS A 107 6.49 -7.97 -7.93
N LEU A 108 7.13 -7.06 -7.22
CA LEU A 108 7.33 -5.66 -7.59
C LEU A 108 8.53 -5.51 -8.53
N ASN A 109 8.83 -4.29 -8.96
CA ASN A 109 9.97 -4.03 -9.83
C ASN A 109 11.31 -4.34 -9.16
N THR A 110 11.44 -4.01 -7.87
CA THR A 110 12.71 -4.07 -7.12
C THR A 110 12.75 -5.18 -6.09
N ARG A 111 11.62 -5.77 -5.73
CA ARG A 111 11.52 -6.77 -4.66
C ARG A 111 10.29 -7.67 -4.80
N THR A 112 10.34 -8.79 -4.11
CA THR A 112 9.20 -9.70 -3.93
C THR A 112 8.76 -9.65 -2.47
N VAL A 113 7.45 -9.63 -2.25
CA VAL A 113 6.86 -9.64 -0.91
C VAL A 113 5.83 -10.75 -0.78
N THR A 114 5.59 -11.16 0.45
CA THR A 114 4.56 -12.14 0.80
C THR A 114 3.46 -11.45 1.62
N VAL A 115 2.21 -11.72 1.24
CA VAL A 115 1.03 -11.28 2.01
C VAL A 115 0.23 -12.51 2.41
N GLN A 116 -0.09 -12.62 3.69
CA GLN A 116 -1.02 -13.63 4.20
C GLN A 116 -2.37 -12.96 4.43
N THR A 117 -3.45 -13.63 4.01
CA THR A 117 -4.81 -13.12 4.17
C THR A 117 -5.70 -14.13 4.85
N ALA A 118 -6.65 -13.66 5.67
CA ALA A 118 -7.70 -14.47 6.27
C ALA A 118 -9.06 -13.80 6.12
N ARG A 119 -10.09 -14.58 5.83
CA ARG A 119 -11.48 -14.10 5.75
C ARG A 119 -12.04 -13.91 7.15
N LEU A 120 -12.54 -12.72 7.45
CA LEU A 120 -13.16 -12.39 8.74
C LEU A 120 -14.70 -12.38 8.69
N GLY A 121 -15.26 -12.39 7.48
CA GLY A 121 -16.70 -12.34 7.25
C GLY A 121 -17.05 -11.96 5.82
N LEU A 122 -18.29 -11.61 5.56
CA LEU A 122 -18.72 -11.16 4.24
C LEU A 122 -17.97 -9.88 3.86
N ALA A 123 -17.21 -9.94 2.76
CA ALA A 123 -16.40 -8.82 2.22
C ALA A 123 -15.42 -8.19 3.23
N ARG A 124 -15.02 -8.94 4.28
CA ARG A 124 -14.03 -8.50 5.28
C ARG A 124 -12.89 -9.48 5.37
N TYR A 125 -11.67 -8.95 5.27
CA TYR A 125 -10.44 -9.72 5.30
C TYR A 125 -9.43 -9.06 6.22
N SER A 126 -8.58 -9.84 6.88
CA SER A 126 -7.33 -9.36 7.46
C SER A 126 -6.18 -9.74 6.55
N ALA A 127 -5.12 -8.94 6.58
CA ALA A 127 -3.90 -9.26 5.86
C ALA A 127 -2.67 -8.86 6.67
N VAL A 128 -1.61 -9.66 6.52
CA VAL A 128 -0.29 -9.39 7.08
C VAL A 128 0.71 -9.37 5.93
N LEU A 129 1.34 -8.23 5.72
CA LEU A 129 2.40 -8.03 4.75
C LEU A 129 3.75 -8.21 5.45
N ASP A 130 4.55 -9.15 4.99
CA ASP A 130 5.96 -9.26 5.40
C ASP A 130 6.80 -8.25 4.61
N GLN A 131 7.22 -7.21 5.28
CA GLN A 131 8.06 -6.15 4.69
C GLN A 131 9.56 -6.44 4.85
N GLY A 132 9.93 -7.50 5.55
CA GLY A 132 11.31 -7.83 5.89
C GLY A 132 11.83 -7.04 7.11
N VAL A 133 13.14 -7.06 7.29
CA VAL A 133 13.81 -6.42 8.42
C VAL A 133 13.90 -4.91 8.17
N PRO A 134 13.54 -4.05 9.15
CA PRO A 134 13.70 -2.62 9.01
C PRO A 134 15.18 -2.22 8.97
N GLU A 135 15.48 -1.23 8.13
CA GLU A 135 16.79 -0.60 8.05
C GLU A 135 16.78 0.70 8.86
N PHE A 136 17.69 0.82 9.82
CA PHE A 136 17.89 2.05 10.60
C PHE A 136 18.92 2.92 9.90
N LEU A 137 18.49 4.09 9.38
CA LEU A 137 19.30 4.96 8.55
C LEU A 137 19.98 6.10 9.31
N GLY A 138 19.56 6.34 10.56
CA GLY A 138 20.17 7.34 11.42
C GLY A 138 19.19 7.99 12.39
N THR A 139 19.77 8.88 13.20
CA THR A 139 19.03 9.68 14.19
C THR A 139 19.31 11.16 13.88
N PRO A 140 18.28 12.03 13.84
CA PRO A 140 18.48 13.46 13.71
C PRO A 140 19.37 14.01 14.84
N ASP A 141 19.99 15.18 14.58
CA ASP A 141 20.75 15.88 15.61
C ASP A 141 19.85 16.13 16.85
N PRO A 142 20.30 15.79 18.07
CA PRO A 142 19.54 16.05 19.28
C PRO A 142 19.10 17.51 19.46
N GLY A 143 19.86 18.48 18.91
CA GLY A 143 19.51 19.89 18.88
C GLY A 143 18.26 20.22 18.08
N MET A 144 17.87 19.37 17.12
CA MET A 144 16.66 19.54 16.31
C MET A 144 15.37 19.11 17.01
N ARG A 145 15.44 18.60 18.24
CA ARG A 145 14.28 18.07 18.97
C ARG A 145 13.09 19.05 19.01
N GLY A 146 13.36 20.32 19.27
CA GLY A 146 12.33 21.37 19.31
C GLY A 146 11.75 21.67 17.94
N GLU A 147 12.56 21.70 16.91
CA GLU A 147 12.16 21.91 15.53
C GLU A 147 11.28 20.74 15.02
N ILE A 148 11.73 19.51 15.25
CA ILE A 148 10.98 18.30 14.88
C ILE A 148 9.59 18.28 15.57
N ALA A 149 9.52 18.63 16.86
CA ALA A 149 8.24 18.73 17.56
C ALA A 149 7.34 19.80 16.92
N GLY A 150 7.92 20.93 16.55
CA GLY A 150 7.21 22.04 15.90
C GLY A 150 6.56 21.67 14.58
N TRP A 151 7.10 20.75 13.80
CA TRP A 151 6.50 20.25 12.55
C TRP A 151 5.12 19.60 12.78
N PHE A 152 4.86 19.13 13.99
CA PHE A 152 3.62 18.48 14.41
C PHE A 152 2.79 19.38 15.33
N SER A 153 3.09 20.68 15.41
CA SER A 153 2.43 21.63 16.35
C SER A 153 2.64 21.25 17.83
N LEU A 154 3.69 20.51 18.15
CA LEU A 154 4.07 20.04 19.48
C LEU A 154 5.27 20.81 20.04
N GLY A 155 5.44 20.77 21.37
CA GLY A 155 6.65 21.25 22.03
C GLY A 155 7.69 20.11 22.22
N ALA A 156 8.94 20.48 22.48
CA ALA A 156 10.01 19.48 22.73
C ALA A 156 9.71 18.54 23.90
N ALA A 157 8.94 18.98 24.90
CA ALA A 157 8.50 18.17 26.04
C ALA A 157 7.42 17.13 25.69
N ASP A 158 6.75 17.29 24.53
CA ASP A 158 5.75 16.35 24.03
C ASP A 158 6.39 15.14 23.32
N LEU A 159 7.66 15.21 22.97
CA LEU A 159 8.38 14.03 22.45
C LEU A 159 8.74 13.09 23.59
N ASP A 160 8.79 11.79 23.29
CA ASP A 160 9.17 10.77 24.28
C ASP A 160 10.56 11.04 24.86
N ALA A 161 10.70 10.95 26.18
CA ALA A 161 11.95 11.27 26.86
C ALA A 161 13.01 10.15 26.73
N ALA A 162 12.59 8.90 26.51
CA ALA A 162 13.46 7.73 26.44
C ALA A 162 13.83 7.34 25.00
N LEU A 163 12.96 7.68 24.05
CA LEU A 163 13.13 7.31 22.65
C LEU A 163 13.41 8.53 21.79
N ALA A 164 14.53 8.51 21.09
CA ALA A 164 14.87 9.57 20.13
C ALA A 164 14.13 9.36 18.80
N PRO A 165 13.82 10.45 18.06
CA PRO A 165 13.42 10.35 16.67
C PRO A 165 14.45 9.59 15.84
N GLY A 166 13.99 8.76 14.87
CA GLY A 166 14.87 7.95 14.05
C GLY A 166 14.38 7.80 12.62
N VAL A 167 15.30 7.78 11.67
CA VAL A 167 15.00 7.51 10.28
C VAL A 167 15.09 6.02 10.03
N VAL A 168 13.99 5.41 9.60
CA VAL A 168 13.87 3.97 9.34
C VAL A 168 13.24 3.72 7.98
N SER A 169 13.55 2.57 7.39
CA SER A 169 12.97 2.12 6.12
C SER A 169 12.60 0.65 6.18
N THR A 170 11.43 0.33 5.65
CA THR A 170 11.03 -1.04 5.24
C THR A 170 10.70 -1.10 3.74
N GLY A 171 11.17 -0.09 3.00
CA GLY A 171 10.91 0.14 1.58
C GLY A 171 10.84 1.64 1.29
N LEU A 172 10.06 2.39 2.07
CA LEU A 172 10.08 3.85 2.08
C LEU A 172 10.78 4.35 3.36
N ARG A 173 11.42 5.52 3.26
CA ARG A 173 12.09 6.15 4.39
C ARG A 173 11.11 7.00 5.17
N TYR A 174 11.05 6.78 6.48
CA TYR A 174 10.22 7.54 7.40
C TYR A 174 11.03 8.09 8.55
N LEU A 175 10.74 9.32 8.95
CA LEU A 175 11.15 9.84 10.24
C LEU A 175 10.09 9.39 11.27
N VAL A 176 10.45 8.44 12.12
CA VAL A 176 9.61 8.01 13.25
C VAL A 176 9.90 8.94 14.42
N VAL A 177 8.86 9.60 14.91
CA VAL A 177 8.95 10.56 16.04
C VAL A 177 8.12 10.00 17.20
N PRO A 178 8.78 9.37 18.20
CA PRO A 178 8.10 8.96 19.41
C PRO A 178 7.60 10.16 20.20
N VAL A 179 6.35 10.10 20.65
CA VAL A 179 5.71 11.18 21.43
C VAL A 179 5.23 10.67 22.78
N ALA A 180 5.16 11.55 23.76
CA ALA A 180 4.63 11.24 25.08
C ALA A 180 3.13 10.84 25.00
N PRO A 181 2.63 10.00 25.93
CA PRO A 181 1.22 9.64 25.97
C PRO A 181 0.31 10.87 25.94
N GLY A 182 -0.67 10.86 25.05
CA GLY A 182 -1.64 11.96 24.88
C GLY A 182 -1.14 13.15 24.03
N ALA A 183 0.14 13.20 23.65
CA ALA A 183 0.66 14.25 22.77
C ALA A 183 0.07 14.14 21.35
N LEU A 184 -0.10 12.91 20.83
CA LEU A 184 -0.63 12.66 19.49
C LEU A 184 -2.01 13.27 19.25
N ALA A 185 -2.83 13.41 20.30
CA ALA A 185 -4.15 14.03 20.17
C ALA A 185 -4.08 15.57 19.98
N ARG A 186 -2.91 16.18 20.09
CA ARG A 186 -2.66 17.63 19.92
C ARG A 186 -1.80 17.95 18.69
N ALA A 187 -1.30 16.92 18.00
CA ALA A 187 -0.48 17.01 16.81
C ALA A 187 -1.28 17.38 15.55
#